data_f431c57a6277a7a6fca85ec17537dc1a
#
_entry.id   f431c57a6277a7a6fca85ec17537dc1a
#
_cell.length_a   1.000
_cell.length_b   1.000
_cell.length_c   1.000
_cell.angle_alpha   90.00
_cell.angle_beta   90.00
_cell.angle_gamma   90.00
#
_symmetry.space_group_name_H-M   'P 1'
#
loop_
_entity.id
_entity.type
_entity.pdbx_description
1 polymer ?
#
loop_
_entity_poly.entity_id
_entity_poly.type
_entity_poly.pdbx_seq_one_letter_code
_entity_poly.pdbx_strand_id
1 'polypeptide(L)'
;MHPIRAGEAAGAGAPTVEVSLGEVALVFLKLGTIAFGGPAAHIAMMEDEFVTRRRWLTREQFLDRLGVANLIPGPSSTEMAIFIGYEKRGWAGLLVAGCTFILPAAIIVGAIASAYVRYGTLPQVNGVLYALKPVVIAVVIQAFWKLARTAVKTAWLGIVALIAAVSYALRVHEVLILAIAAILAGAPLLYRALRTRPLLPAFFLTPMTPARAVAIFAATSAPFGLWRLFLVFTKVGAVLFGSGYVLLAFLQADLVDGLHWLTERQLLDAVAVGQITPGPVFTTATFIGYIIGGTPGAIIATIGIFAPAFLFVGISGFVIPRIRRSTIAAAMMDGVVVGSLALMGVVAWQLARAAIIDLPTLVIAIVSTALLLRFRVNSVWLIAAAGAFGWLYRG
;
A
#
# COMPACT_ATOMS: atom_id res chain seq x y z
N MET A 1 13.66 32.06 16.08
CA MET A 1 12.54 31.18 15.71
C MET A 1 12.41 30.10 16.79
N HIS A 2 11.53 30.29 17.77
CA HIS A 2 11.31 29.32 18.84
C HIS A 2 10.56 28.09 18.31
N PRO A 3 10.91 26.86 18.72
CA PRO A 3 10.11 25.68 18.41
C PRO A 3 8.80 25.77 19.17
N ILE A 4 7.69 25.71 18.44
CA ILE A 4 6.33 25.65 19.00
C ILE A 4 6.26 24.37 19.83
N ARG A 5 6.13 24.53 21.15
CA ARG A 5 5.82 23.45 22.08
C ARG A 5 4.46 22.85 21.67
N ALA A 6 4.48 21.63 21.21
CA ALA A 6 3.30 20.79 21.01
C ALA A 6 2.77 20.33 22.39
N GLY A 7 2.19 21.26 23.15
CA GLY A 7 1.90 21.01 24.56
C GLY A 7 0.68 21.70 25.14
N GLU A 8 -0.29 22.18 24.34
CA GLU A 8 -1.47 22.85 24.93
C GLU A 8 -2.79 22.50 24.22
N ALA A 9 -3.05 21.21 24.04
CA ALA A 9 -4.42 20.72 23.81
C ALA A 9 -4.50 19.22 24.20
N ALA A 10 -3.98 18.86 25.35
CA ALA A 10 -4.13 17.52 25.90
C ALA A 10 -4.93 17.64 27.20
N GLY A 11 -6.21 17.23 27.12
CA GLY A 11 -6.99 16.91 28.32
C GLY A 11 -6.29 15.82 29.14
N ALA A 12 -6.35 15.99 30.43
CA ALA A 12 -5.83 15.23 31.56
C ALA A 12 -5.31 13.79 31.30
N GLY A 13 -3.98 13.59 31.55
CA GLY A 13 -3.54 12.49 32.43
C GLY A 13 -3.31 11.11 31.84
N ALA A 14 -2.65 10.94 30.68
CA ALA A 14 -1.91 9.70 30.47
C ALA A 14 -0.46 9.89 30.99
N PRO A 15 0.11 8.98 31.80
CA PRO A 15 1.51 9.06 32.19
C PRO A 15 2.37 9.08 30.93
N THR A 16 3.25 10.09 30.81
CA THR A 16 4.26 10.13 29.74
C THR A 16 5.29 9.05 30.06
N VAL A 17 5.04 7.83 29.53
CA VAL A 17 6.02 6.74 29.64
C VAL A 17 7.22 7.17 28.80
N GLU A 18 8.35 7.44 29.45
CA GLU A 18 9.61 7.67 28.76
C GLU A 18 10.08 6.38 28.09
N VAL A 19 9.99 6.35 26.78
CA VAL A 19 10.37 5.20 25.94
C VAL A 19 11.76 5.46 25.38
N SER A 20 12.71 4.54 25.54
CA SER A 20 14.03 4.66 24.93
C SER A 20 13.99 4.35 23.44
N LEU A 21 14.95 4.90 22.65
CA LEU A 21 15.08 4.55 21.22
C LEU A 21 15.35 3.06 21.01
N GLY A 22 16.10 2.43 21.92
CA GLY A 22 16.37 0.99 21.90
C GLY A 22 15.09 0.16 22.09
N GLU A 23 14.19 0.61 22.95
CA GLU A 23 12.90 -0.03 23.18
C GLU A 23 12.00 0.12 21.93
N VAL A 24 11.94 1.31 21.34
CA VAL A 24 11.24 1.52 20.06
C VAL A 24 11.79 0.56 19.00
N ALA A 25 13.11 0.49 18.84
CA ALA A 25 13.75 -0.41 17.86
C ALA A 25 13.36 -1.88 18.08
N LEU A 26 13.48 -2.39 19.31
CA LEU A 26 13.20 -3.78 19.61
C LEU A 26 11.74 -4.16 19.39
N VAL A 27 10.81 -3.29 19.75
CA VAL A 27 9.39 -3.56 19.57
C VAL A 27 9.02 -3.59 18.09
N PHE A 28 9.45 -2.61 17.31
CA PHE A 28 9.14 -2.58 15.89
C PHE A 28 9.89 -3.64 15.09
N LEU A 29 11.13 -4.01 15.49
CA LEU A 29 11.84 -5.15 14.95
C LEU A 29 11.06 -6.46 15.17
N LYS A 30 10.58 -6.69 16.41
CA LYS A 30 9.72 -7.84 16.73
C LYS A 30 8.46 -7.85 15.86
N LEU A 31 7.72 -6.73 15.81
CA LEU A 31 6.50 -6.63 15.00
C LEU A 31 6.79 -6.87 13.52
N GLY A 32 7.84 -6.28 12.96
CA GLY A 32 8.26 -6.49 11.57
C GLY A 32 8.63 -7.94 11.24
N THR A 33 9.07 -8.70 12.25
CA THR A 33 9.45 -10.12 12.07
C THR A 33 8.28 -11.08 12.20
N ILE A 34 7.28 -10.77 13.04
CA ILE A 34 6.20 -11.73 13.35
C ILE A 34 4.82 -11.31 12.81
N ALA A 35 4.68 -10.12 12.24
CA ALA A 35 3.39 -9.64 11.75
C ALA A 35 3.05 -10.25 10.39
N PHE A 36 2.32 -11.35 10.40
CA PHE A 36 1.74 -11.99 9.22
C PHE A 36 0.28 -11.59 9.04
N GLY A 37 -0.21 -11.61 7.79
CA GLY A 37 -1.64 -11.44 7.48
C GLY A 37 -2.03 -10.05 6.98
N GLY A 38 -1.04 -9.24 6.60
CA GLY A 38 -1.24 -7.95 5.94
C GLY A 38 -1.66 -6.81 6.86
N PRO A 39 -2.04 -5.63 6.30
CA PRO A 39 -2.19 -4.39 7.07
C PRO A 39 -3.16 -4.47 8.25
N ALA A 40 -4.28 -5.19 8.10
CA ALA A 40 -5.27 -5.30 9.18
C ALA A 40 -4.73 -6.09 10.39
N ALA A 41 -3.97 -7.15 10.14
CA ALA A 41 -3.33 -7.93 11.21
C ALA A 41 -2.23 -7.11 11.90
N HIS A 42 -1.44 -6.35 11.13
CA HIS A 42 -0.42 -5.45 11.68
C HIS A 42 -1.04 -4.41 12.62
N ILE A 43 -2.12 -3.76 12.20
CA ILE A 43 -2.82 -2.77 13.03
C ILE A 43 -3.36 -3.40 14.32
N ALA A 44 -3.97 -4.60 14.24
CA ALA A 44 -4.46 -5.31 15.41
C ALA A 44 -3.31 -5.68 16.39
N MET A 45 -2.18 -6.14 15.85
CA MET A 45 -0.99 -6.42 16.68
C MET A 45 -0.40 -5.17 17.32
N MET A 46 -0.40 -4.04 16.60
CA MET A 46 0.02 -2.75 17.15
C MET A 46 -0.94 -2.24 18.22
N GLU A 47 -2.26 -2.40 18.04
CA GLU A 47 -3.24 -2.06 19.07
C GLU A 47 -3.00 -2.87 20.36
N ASP A 48 -2.83 -4.19 20.25
CA ASP A 48 -2.52 -5.05 21.39
C ASP A 48 -1.21 -4.65 22.08
N GLU A 49 -0.13 -4.45 21.33
CA GLU A 49 1.19 -4.12 21.88
C GLU A 49 1.22 -2.73 22.52
N PHE A 50 0.66 -1.69 21.85
CA PHE A 50 0.82 -0.30 22.30
C PHE A 50 -0.31 0.23 23.18
N VAL A 51 -1.53 -0.31 23.06
CA VAL A 51 -2.67 0.10 23.89
C VAL A 51 -2.82 -0.84 25.08
N THR A 52 -2.86 -2.15 24.86
CA THR A 52 -3.17 -3.13 25.91
C THR A 52 -1.97 -3.45 26.77
N ARG A 53 -0.83 -3.84 26.15
CA ARG A 53 0.34 -4.35 26.87
C ARG A 53 1.22 -3.25 27.42
N ARG A 54 1.70 -2.35 26.56
CA ARG A 54 2.67 -1.31 26.94
C ARG A 54 2.03 -0.02 27.40
N ARG A 55 0.77 0.21 27.04
CA ARG A 55 0.02 1.43 27.38
C ARG A 55 0.75 2.71 26.94
N TRP A 56 1.42 2.64 25.77
CA TRP A 56 2.07 3.81 25.19
C TRP A 56 1.05 4.81 24.66
N LEU A 57 -0.12 4.34 24.24
CA LEU A 57 -1.21 5.12 23.70
C LEU A 57 -2.53 4.71 24.38
N THR A 58 -3.45 5.66 24.52
CA THR A 58 -4.84 5.32 24.77
C THR A 58 -5.49 4.78 23.48
N ARG A 59 -6.60 4.07 23.62
CA ARG A 59 -7.34 3.56 22.46
C ARG A 59 -7.80 4.70 21.55
N GLU A 60 -8.21 5.83 22.10
CA GLU A 60 -8.62 7.02 21.32
C GLU A 60 -7.46 7.59 20.53
N GLN A 61 -6.29 7.76 21.16
CA GLN A 61 -5.08 8.20 20.50
C GLN A 61 -4.70 7.26 19.35
N PHE A 62 -4.73 5.95 19.58
CA PHE A 62 -4.42 4.95 18.58
C PHE A 62 -5.37 5.05 17.36
N LEU A 63 -6.68 5.13 17.59
CA LEU A 63 -7.68 5.26 16.53
C LEU A 63 -7.56 6.60 15.78
N ASP A 64 -7.22 7.69 16.47
CA ASP A 64 -6.97 8.98 15.80
C ASP A 64 -5.75 8.90 14.88
N ARG A 65 -4.64 8.29 15.34
CA ARG A 65 -3.44 8.08 14.48
C ARG A 65 -3.73 7.16 13.31
N LEU A 66 -4.51 6.10 13.51
CA LEU A 66 -4.97 5.23 12.43
C LEU A 66 -5.82 6.00 11.41
N GLY A 67 -6.69 6.88 11.89
CA GLY A 67 -7.47 7.78 11.03
C GLY A 67 -6.60 8.75 10.24
N VAL A 68 -5.48 9.22 10.80
CA VAL A 68 -4.49 10.05 10.10
C VAL A 68 -3.73 9.23 9.07
N ALA A 69 -3.22 8.05 9.43
CA ALA A 69 -2.51 7.16 8.52
C ALA A 69 -3.35 6.80 7.28
N ASN A 70 -4.65 6.58 7.43
CA ASN A 70 -5.56 6.30 6.32
C ASN A 70 -5.82 7.51 5.39
N LEU A 71 -5.41 8.72 5.78
CA LEU A 71 -5.48 9.94 4.96
C LEU A 71 -4.19 10.24 4.20
N ILE A 72 -3.13 9.48 4.46
CA ILE A 72 -1.83 9.62 3.82
C ILE A 72 -1.69 8.55 2.73
N PRO A 73 -1.08 8.86 1.58
CA PRO A 73 -0.74 7.83 0.61
C PRO A 73 0.41 6.96 1.13
N GLY A 74 0.26 5.64 1.03
CA GLY A 74 1.30 4.68 1.43
C GLY A 74 0.78 3.45 2.19
N PRO A 75 1.67 2.66 2.78
CA PRO A 75 1.33 1.45 3.53
C PRO A 75 0.87 1.80 4.95
N SER A 76 -0.44 1.90 5.19
CA SER A 76 -1.04 2.35 6.47
C SER A 76 -0.43 1.71 7.72
N SER A 77 -0.03 0.43 7.66
CA SER A 77 0.63 -0.23 8.80
C SER A 77 2.04 0.32 9.07
N THR A 78 2.80 0.62 8.01
CA THR A 78 4.14 1.24 8.17
C THR A 78 4.01 2.68 8.62
N GLU A 79 3.06 3.43 8.07
CA GLU A 79 2.77 4.79 8.50
C GLU A 79 2.37 4.83 9.97
N MET A 80 1.55 3.88 10.43
CA MET A 80 1.20 3.76 11.84
C MET A 80 2.44 3.50 12.71
N ALA A 81 3.36 2.62 12.28
CA ALA A 81 4.63 2.38 12.97
C ALA A 81 5.47 3.67 13.05
N ILE A 82 5.60 4.38 11.93
CA ILE A 82 6.34 5.65 11.85
C ILE A 82 5.71 6.72 12.75
N PHE A 83 4.36 6.82 12.78
CA PHE A 83 3.63 7.74 13.64
C PHE A 83 3.87 7.48 15.13
N ILE A 84 3.76 6.23 15.55
CA ILE A 84 3.99 5.85 16.96
C ILE A 84 5.44 6.16 17.34
N GLY A 85 6.39 5.85 16.47
CA GLY A 85 7.79 6.21 16.67
C GLY A 85 8.01 7.71 16.81
N TYR A 86 7.40 8.50 15.92
CA TYR A 86 7.48 9.97 15.97
C TYR A 86 6.90 10.54 17.26
N GLU A 87 5.76 10.05 17.69
CA GLU A 87 5.11 10.52 18.92
C GLU A 87 5.94 10.23 20.17
N LYS A 88 6.66 9.12 20.19
CA LYS A 88 7.46 8.72 21.36
C LYS A 88 8.86 9.38 21.41
N ARG A 89 9.52 9.54 20.27
CA ARG A 89 10.93 10.03 20.23
C ARG A 89 11.20 11.01 19.08
N GLY A 90 10.19 11.70 18.57
CA GLY A 90 10.35 12.69 17.50
C GLY A 90 10.93 12.08 16.22
N TRP A 91 11.75 12.85 15.49
CA TRP A 91 12.34 12.42 14.22
C TRP A 91 13.21 11.16 14.33
N ALA A 92 13.95 11.01 15.44
CA ALA A 92 14.74 9.80 15.67
C ALA A 92 13.85 8.58 15.84
N GLY A 93 12.76 8.70 16.61
CA GLY A 93 11.77 7.64 16.77
C GLY A 93 11.07 7.27 15.48
N LEU A 94 10.74 8.27 14.63
CA LEU A 94 10.17 8.09 13.29
C LEU A 94 11.06 7.19 12.42
N LEU A 95 12.35 7.52 12.33
CA LEU A 95 13.31 6.75 11.53
C LEU A 95 13.52 5.35 12.10
N VAL A 96 13.76 5.26 13.41
CA VAL A 96 14.03 3.96 14.07
C VAL A 96 12.84 3.02 13.93
N ALA A 97 11.63 3.47 14.25
CA ALA A 97 10.42 2.63 14.18
C ALA A 97 10.14 2.13 12.75
N GLY A 98 10.19 3.05 11.77
CA GLY A 98 9.95 2.70 10.37
C GLY A 98 11.01 1.75 9.83
N CYS A 99 12.29 2.05 10.03
CA CYS A 99 13.38 1.20 9.55
C CYS A 99 13.35 -0.18 10.19
N THR A 100 13.17 -0.28 11.50
CA THR A 100 13.17 -1.58 12.20
C THR A 100 11.91 -2.41 11.90
N PHE A 101 10.79 -1.77 11.55
CA PHE A 101 9.59 -2.47 11.10
C PHE A 101 9.72 -3.01 9.66
N ILE A 102 10.42 -2.28 8.77
CA ILE A 102 10.60 -2.65 7.36
C ILE A 102 11.74 -3.66 7.16
N LEU A 103 12.86 -3.49 7.87
CA LEU A 103 14.11 -4.19 7.62
C LEU A 103 14.00 -5.73 7.67
N PRO A 104 13.34 -6.36 8.67
CA PRO A 104 13.19 -7.82 8.70
C PRO A 104 12.52 -8.37 7.44
N ALA A 105 11.41 -7.74 7.04
CA ALA A 105 10.68 -8.10 5.83
C ALA A 105 11.55 -7.93 4.57
N ALA A 106 12.25 -6.80 4.44
CA ALA A 106 13.11 -6.54 3.30
C ALA A 106 14.25 -7.58 3.19
N ILE A 107 14.87 -7.97 4.32
CA ILE A 107 15.90 -9.01 4.34
C ILE A 107 15.33 -10.36 3.92
N ILE A 108 14.20 -10.79 4.50
CA ILE A 108 13.57 -12.07 4.17
C ILE A 108 13.16 -12.10 2.69
N VAL A 109 12.50 -11.06 2.21
CA VAL A 109 12.07 -10.95 0.81
C VAL A 109 13.26 -10.90 -0.13
N GLY A 110 14.33 -10.17 0.21
CA GLY A 110 15.56 -10.13 -0.56
C GLY A 110 16.25 -11.49 -0.66
N ALA A 111 16.28 -12.25 0.44
CA ALA A 111 16.81 -13.61 0.45
C ALA A 111 15.97 -14.55 -0.42
N ILE A 112 14.63 -14.47 -0.34
CA ILE A 112 13.72 -15.24 -1.20
C ILE A 112 13.91 -14.84 -2.67
N ALA A 113 14.07 -13.55 -2.98
CA ALA A 113 14.33 -13.07 -4.34
C ALA A 113 15.63 -13.60 -4.90
N SER A 114 16.69 -13.64 -4.08
CA SER A 114 17.98 -14.23 -4.45
C SER A 114 17.84 -15.74 -4.76
N ALA A 115 17.12 -16.46 -3.91
CA ALA A 115 16.81 -17.88 -4.13
C ALA A 115 15.95 -18.07 -5.39
N TYR A 116 14.95 -17.21 -5.60
CA TYR A 116 14.08 -17.25 -6.79
C TYR A 116 14.89 -17.08 -8.09
N VAL A 117 15.79 -16.10 -8.15
CA VAL A 117 16.64 -15.87 -9.34
C VAL A 117 17.59 -17.08 -9.58
N ARG A 118 18.08 -17.70 -8.50
CA ARG A 118 19.03 -18.81 -8.60
C ARG A 118 18.35 -20.16 -8.87
N TYR A 119 17.18 -20.40 -8.30
CA TYR A 119 16.51 -21.71 -8.29
C TYR A 119 15.11 -21.70 -8.91
N GLY A 120 14.63 -20.57 -9.41
CA GLY A 120 13.25 -20.40 -9.91
C GLY A 120 12.90 -21.27 -11.12
N THR A 121 13.90 -21.84 -11.80
CA THR A 121 13.69 -22.79 -12.93
C THR A 121 13.49 -24.23 -12.49
N LEU A 122 13.70 -24.55 -11.21
CA LEU A 122 13.50 -25.91 -10.70
C LEU A 122 12.02 -26.29 -10.75
N PRO A 123 11.69 -27.56 -11.13
CA PRO A 123 10.31 -28.03 -11.18
C PRO A 123 9.56 -27.81 -9.86
N GLN A 124 10.20 -28.08 -8.72
CA GLN A 124 9.63 -27.94 -7.39
C GLN A 124 9.22 -26.49 -7.09
N VAL A 125 10.07 -25.52 -7.43
CA VAL A 125 9.77 -24.09 -7.25
C VAL A 125 8.61 -23.66 -8.17
N ASN A 126 8.64 -24.12 -9.43
CA ASN A 126 7.54 -23.87 -10.37
C ASN A 126 6.23 -24.48 -9.90
N GLY A 127 6.25 -25.70 -9.32
CA GLY A 127 5.08 -26.36 -8.74
C GLY A 127 4.49 -25.55 -7.57
N VAL A 128 5.34 -25.12 -6.64
CA VAL A 128 4.91 -24.25 -5.52
C VAL A 128 4.27 -22.95 -6.04
N LEU A 129 4.94 -22.24 -6.93
CA LEU A 129 4.45 -20.97 -7.49
C LEU A 129 3.16 -21.17 -8.32
N TYR A 130 3.01 -22.30 -9.00
CA TYR A 130 1.80 -22.66 -9.72
C TYR A 130 0.57 -22.68 -8.82
N ALA A 131 0.67 -23.34 -7.66
CA ALA A 131 -0.45 -23.45 -6.72
C ALA A 131 -0.65 -22.19 -5.87
N LEU A 132 0.40 -21.40 -5.64
CA LEU A 132 0.31 -20.15 -4.87
C LEU A 132 -0.46 -19.05 -5.60
N LYS A 133 -0.27 -18.90 -6.93
CA LYS A 133 -0.89 -17.81 -7.71
C LYS A 133 -2.42 -17.73 -7.56
N PRO A 134 -3.20 -18.81 -7.71
CA PRO A 134 -4.65 -18.74 -7.51
C PRO A 134 -5.06 -18.40 -6.07
N VAL A 135 -4.27 -18.79 -5.05
CA VAL A 135 -4.51 -18.38 -3.66
C VAL A 135 -4.29 -16.88 -3.49
N VAL A 136 -3.23 -16.33 -4.09
CA VAL A 136 -2.95 -14.88 -4.07
C VAL A 136 -4.11 -14.10 -4.70
N ILE A 137 -4.64 -14.57 -5.84
CA ILE A 137 -5.83 -13.95 -6.45
C ILE A 137 -7.03 -14.00 -5.49
N ALA A 138 -7.26 -15.11 -4.79
CA ALA A 138 -8.32 -15.19 -3.79
C ALA A 138 -8.14 -14.18 -2.65
N VAL A 139 -6.90 -13.95 -2.18
CA VAL A 139 -6.57 -12.91 -1.19
C VAL A 139 -6.84 -11.50 -1.73
N VAL A 140 -6.48 -11.24 -2.99
CA VAL A 140 -6.74 -9.96 -3.66
C VAL A 140 -8.25 -9.72 -3.80
N ILE A 141 -9.03 -10.73 -4.19
CA ILE A 141 -10.49 -10.65 -4.28
C ILE A 141 -11.10 -10.38 -2.90
N GLN A 142 -10.63 -11.04 -1.84
CA GLN A 142 -11.08 -10.78 -0.47
C GLN A 142 -10.81 -9.32 -0.06
N ALA A 143 -9.60 -8.83 -0.34
CA ALA A 143 -9.23 -7.45 -0.03
C ALA A 143 -10.07 -6.44 -0.83
N PHE A 144 -10.25 -6.67 -2.12
CA PHE A 144 -11.12 -5.88 -2.98
C PHE A 144 -12.54 -5.81 -2.43
N TRP A 145 -13.12 -6.94 -2.06
CA TRP A 145 -14.47 -7.02 -1.50
C TRP A 145 -14.61 -6.20 -0.21
N LYS A 146 -13.66 -6.33 0.71
CA LYS A 146 -13.67 -5.55 1.96
C LYS A 146 -13.55 -4.05 1.69
N LEU A 147 -12.63 -3.65 0.80
CA LEU A 147 -12.42 -2.24 0.46
C LEU A 147 -13.62 -1.66 -0.28
N ALA A 148 -14.20 -2.38 -1.23
CA ALA A 148 -15.35 -1.92 -2.00
C ALA A 148 -16.54 -1.56 -1.09
N ARG A 149 -16.79 -2.38 -0.08
CA ARG A 149 -17.89 -2.14 0.89
C ARG A 149 -17.67 -0.91 1.76
N THR A 150 -16.45 -0.49 1.97
CA THR A 150 -16.12 0.69 2.80
C THR A 150 -15.87 1.94 1.97
N ALA A 151 -15.34 1.81 0.76
CA ALA A 151 -15.00 2.91 -0.12
C ALA A 151 -16.22 3.46 -0.88
N VAL A 152 -17.09 2.57 -1.39
CA VAL A 152 -18.27 2.98 -2.17
C VAL A 152 -19.41 3.34 -1.22
N LYS A 153 -19.34 4.53 -0.63
CA LYS A 153 -20.32 5.04 0.34
C LYS A 153 -21.61 5.54 -0.30
N THR A 154 -21.59 5.93 -1.57
CA THR A 154 -22.71 6.53 -2.30
C THR A 154 -22.78 6.01 -3.73
N ALA A 155 -23.96 6.07 -4.35
CA ALA A 155 -24.13 5.74 -5.77
C ALA A 155 -23.24 6.59 -6.68
N TRP A 156 -23.02 7.87 -6.32
CA TRP A 156 -22.11 8.75 -7.05
C TRP A 156 -20.69 8.25 -7.07
N LEU A 157 -20.15 7.82 -5.93
CA LEU A 157 -18.83 7.20 -5.86
C LEU A 157 -18.75 5.88 -6.64
N GLY A 158 -19.85 5.14 -6.74
CA GLY A 158 -19.95 3.97 -7.61
C GLY A 158 -19.83 4.34 -9.09
N ILE A 159 -20.44 5.44 -9.53
CA ILE A 159 -20.28 5.97 -10.90
C ILE A 159 -18.83 6.40 -11.14
N VAL A 160 -18.21 7.10 -10.19
CA VAL A 160 -16.79 7.50 -10.29
C VAL A 160 -15.89 6.26 -10.41
N ALA A 161 -16.16 5.19 -9.62
CA ALA A 161 -15.44 3.92 -9.75
C ALA A 161 -15.57 3.30 -11.15
N LEU A 162 -16.78 3.30 -11.69
CA LEU A 162 -17.04 2.76 -13.03
C LEU A 162 -16.29 3.56 -14.10
N ILE A 163 -16.35 4.90 -14.03
CA ILE A 163 -15.59 5.78 -14.94
C ILE A 163 -14.09 5.48 -14.84
N ALA A 164 -13.54 5.34 -13.63
CA ALA A 164 -12.14 5.03 -13.41
C ALA A 164 -11.77 3.65 -14.01
N ALA A 165 -12.60 2.63 -13.81
CA ALA A 165 -12.38 1.29 -14.37
C ALA A 165 -12.38 1.30 -15.91
N VAL A 166 -13.35 1.97 -16.51
CA VAL A 166 -13.43 2.11 -17.99
C VAL A 166 -12.24 2.90 -18.52
N SER A 167 -11.87 4.00 -17.87
CA SER A 167 -10.70 4.81 -18.26
C SER A 167 -9.40 3.99 -18.22
N TYR A 168 -9.24 3.14 -17.21
CA TYR A 168 -8.08 2.26 -17.11
C TYR A 168 -8.09 1.18 -18.21
N ALA A 169 -9.24 0.60 -18.52
CA ALA A 169 -9.38 -0.35 -19.63
C ALA A 169 -9.05 0.30 -20.98
N LEU A 170 -9.29 1.62 -21.13
CA LEU A 170 -8.93 2.43 -22.30
C LEU A 170 -7.46 2.91 -22.27
N ARG A 171 -6.63 2.38 -21.37
CA ARG A 171 -5.19 2.70 -21.26
C ARG A 171 -4.89 4.15 -20.87
N VAL A 172 -5.81 4.83 -20.17
CA VAL A 172 -5.54 6.15 -19.58
C VAL A 172 -4.56 5.96 -18.42
N HIS A 173 -3.62 6.89 -18.29
CA HIS A 173 -2.58 6.84 -17.25
C HIS A 173 -3.20 6.89 -15.84
N GLU A 174 -2.77 6.00 -14.94
CA GLU A 174 -3.36 5.76 -13.62
C GLU A 174 -3.42 7.03 -12.73
N VAL A 175 -2.36 7.87 -12.75
CA VAL A 175 -2.35 9.13 -11.98
C VAL A 175 -3.41 10.10 -12.47
N LEU A 176 -3.64 10.16 -13.79
CA LEU A 176 -4.70 11.01 -14.36
C LEU A 176 -6.09 10.49 -13.97
N ILE A 177 -6.28 9.16 -13.97
CA ILE A 177 -7.53 8.55 -13.50
C ILE A 177 -7.82 8.94 -12.06
N LEU A 178 -6.82 8.87 -11.18
CA LEU A 178 -6.98 9.26 -9.77
C LEU A 178 -7.28 10.75 -9.62
N ALA A 179 -6.62 11.62 -10.40
CA ALA A 179 -6.91 13.06 -10.39
C ALA A 179 -8.34 13.35 -10.86
N ILE A 180 -8.80 12.72 -11.93
CA ILE A 180 -10.17 12.84 -12.43
C ILE A 180 -11.16 12.31 -11.38
N ALA A 181 -10.91 11.16 -10.78
CA ALA A 181 -11.77 10.59 -9.74
C ALA A 181 -11.89 11.52 -8.52
N ALA A 182 -10.78 12.15 -8.10
CA ALA A 182 -10.78 13.15 -7.03
C ALA A 182 -11.67 14.35 -7.38
N ILE A 183 -11.49 14.91 -8.58
CA ILE A 183 -12.26 16.08 -9.04
C ILE A 183 -13.74 15.73 -9.15
N LEU A 184 -14.09 14.60 -9.76
CA LEU A 184 -15.50 14.17 -9.90
C LEU A 184 -16.16 13.94 -8.54
N ALA A 185 -15.47 13.34 -7.58
CA ALA A 185 -16.01 13.11 -6.25
C ALA A 185 -16.23 14.43 -5.48
N GLY A 186 -15.33 15.40 -5.61
CA GLY A 186 -15.45 16.72 -4.98
C GLY A 186 -16.42 17.68 -5.68
N ALA A 187 -16.71 17.46 -6.98
CA ALA A 187 -17.48 18.37 -7.82
C ALA A 187 -18.88 18.75 -7.25
N PRO A 188 -19.71 17.83 -6.71
CA PRO A 188 -21.01 18.20 -6.16
C PRO A 188 -20.92 19.17 -4.98
N LEU A 189 -19.92 19.00 -4.11
CA LEU A 189 -19.70 19.88 -2.96
C LEU A 189 -19.14 21.23 -3.40
N LEU A 190 -18.22 21.24 -4.36
CA LEU A 190 -17.65 22.45 -4.94
C LEU A 190 -18.78 23.28 -5.62
N TYR A 191 -19.62 22.64 -6.42
CA TYR A 191 -20.77 23.31 -7.06
C TYR A 191 -21.74 23.94 -6.05
N ARG A 192 -22.04 23.25 -4.95
CA ARG A 192 -22.86 23.80 -3.86
C ARG A 192 -22.16 24.98 -3.19
N ALA A 193 -20.87 24.88 -2.89
CA ALA A 193 -20.10 25.94 -2.27
C ALA A 193 -20.04 27.21 -3.14
N LEU A 194 -19.91 27.07 -4.45
CA LEU A 194 -19.90 28.17 -5.41
C LEU A 194 -21.27 28.87 -5.53
N ARG A 195 -22.37 28.10 -5.38
CA ARG A 195 -23.74 28.69 -5.40
C ARG A 195 -24.10 29.47 -4.14
N THR A 196 -23.48 29.12 -2.99
CA THR A 196 -23.85 29.69 -1.68
C THR A 196 -22.94 30.82 -1.22
N ARG A 197 -21.82 31.07 -1.89
CA ARG A 197 -20.90 32.17 -1.56
C ARG A 197 -20.72 33.08 -2.79
N PRO A 198 -20.89 34.40 -2.67
CA PRO A 198 -20.43 35.34 -3.69
C PRO A 198 -18.91 35.17 -3.83
N LEU A 199 -18.43 35.17 -5.07
CA LEU A 199 -17.05 34.99 -5.47
C LEU A 199 -16.13 35.96 -4.72
N LEU A 200 -15.45 35.50 -3.69
CA LEU A 200 -14.23 36.13 -3.27
C LEU A 200 -13.12 35.73 -4.27
N PRO A 201 -12.19 36.68 -4.62
CA PRO A 201 -11.23 36.44 -5.69
C PRO A 201 -10.41 35.18 -5.39
N ALA A 202 -10.44 34.26 -6.33
CA ALA A 202 -9.61 33.07 -6.33
C ALA A 202 -8.15 33.51 -6.23
N PHE A 203 -7.54 33.28 -5.10
CA PHE A 203 -6.11 33.41 -4.93
C PHE A 203 -5.46 32.49 -5.94
N PHE A 204 -4.66 33.06 -6.82
CA PHE A 204 -3.95 32.41 -7.92
C PHE A 204 -3.26 31.11 -7.49
N LEU A 205 -3.95 29.98 -7.65
CA LEU A 205 -3.29 28.74 -8.00
C LEU A 205 -2.86 28.92 -9.45
N THR A 206 -1.62 29.30 -9.68
CA THR A 206 -1.03 29.13 -11.01
C THR A 206 -1.23 27.67 -11.40
N PRO A 207 -1.98 27.40 -12.46
CA PRO A 207 -2.20 26.03 -12.85
C PRO A 207 -0.84 25.47 -13.27
N MET A 208 -0.28 24.62 -12.42
CA MET A 208 0.73 23.70 -12.91
C MET A 208 0.00 22.87 -13.95
N THR A 209 0.22 23.21 -15.23
CA THR A 209 -0.47 22.57 -16.33
C THR A 209 -0.31 21.06 -16.15
N PRO A 210 -1.40 20.26 -16.24
CA PRO A 210 -1.33 18.80 -16.10
C PRO A 210 -0.28 18.18 -17.02
N ALA A 211 0.00 18.84 -18.16
CA ALA A 211 1.08 18.47 -19.07
C ALA A 211 2.48 18.54 -18.44
N ARG A 212 2.78 19.48 -17.53
CA ARG A 212 4.08 19.54 -16.84
C ARG A 212 4.20 18.50 -15.74
N ALA A 213 3.12 18.20 -15.01
CA ALA A 213 3.11 17.11 -14.06
C ALA A 213 3.23 15.74 -14.76
N VAL A 214 2.53 15.55 -15.88
CA VAL A 214 2.64 14.33 -16.71
C VAL A 214 4.03 14.21 -17.35
N ALA A 215 4.66 15.32 -17.79
CA ALA A 215 5.99 15.29 -18.41
C ALA A 215 7.10 14.84 -17.42
N ILE A 216 6.96 15.12 -16.14
CA ILE A 216 7.91 14.63 -15.12
C ILE A 216 7.79 13.10 -14.95
N PHE A 217 6.61 12.52 -15.21
CA PHE A 217 6.34 11.08 -15.07
C PHE A 217 6.31 10.31 -16.40
N ALA A 218 6.23 11.01 -17.54
CA ALA A 218 6.30 10.41 -18.87
C ALA A 218 7.76 10.17 -19.30
N ALA A 219 8.52 9.44 -18.49
CA ALA A 219 9.84 8.97 -18.87
C ALA A 219 9.70 7.75 -19.79
N THR A 220 9.48 8.03 -21.07
CA THR A 220 9.56 7.08 -22.19
C THR A 220 10.80 6.18 -22.13
N SER A 221 10.67 4.95 -22.60
CA SER A 221 11.63 3.94 -23.13
C SER A 221 13.15 4.25 -23.05
N ALA A 222 13.67 4.75 -21.93
CA ALA A 222 15.10 4.86 -21.70
C ALA A 222 15.63 3.56 -21.04
N PRO A 223 16.92 3.19 -21.23
CA PRO A 223 17.50 1.99 -20.67
C PRO A 223 17.36 1.93 -19.15
N PHE A 224 17.36 0.70 -18.61
CA PHE A 224 17.33 0.45 -17.16
C PHE A 224 18.42 1.25 -16.44
N GLY A 225 18.04 1.84 -15.29
CA GLY A 225 18.95 2.52 -14.39
C GLY A 225 18.41 2.56 -12.97
N LEU A 226 19.27 2.41 -11.97
CA LEU A 226 18.88 2.40 -10.55
C LEU A 226 18.11 3.67 -10.15
N TRP A 227 18.48 4.82 -10.70
CA TRP A 227 17.78 6.08 -10.45
C TRP A 227 16.33 6.04 -10.97
N ARG A 228 16.13 5.46 -12.15
CA ARG A 228 14.79 5.32 -12.71
C ARG A 228 13.95 4.33 -11.91
N LEU A 229 14.55 3.24 -11.46
CA LEU A 229 13.93 2.28 -10.53
C LEU A 229 13.49 2.98 -9.23
N PHE A 230 14.37 3.81 -8.66
CA PHE A 230 14.04 4.64 -7.50
C PHE A 230 12.81 5.53 -7.75
N LEU A 231 12.79 6.26 -8.86
CA LEU A 231 11.68 7.17 -9.19
C LEU A 231 10.35 6.43 -9.39
N VAL A 232 10.36 5.27 -10.06
CA VAL A 232 9.16 4.46 -10.25
C VAL A 232 8.59 4.04 -8.89
N PHE A 233 9.41 3.48 -8.01
CA PHE A 233 8.93 3.06 -6.70
C PHE A 233 8.56 4.23 -5.79
N THR A 234 9.25 5.36 -5.90
CA THR A 234 8.88 6.60 -5.18
C THR A 234 7.52 7.13 -5.68
N LYS A 235 7.27 7.13 -6.98
CA LYS A 235 5.95 7.48 -7.55
C LYS A 235 4.86 6.57 -6.97
N VAL A 236 5.08 5.27 -7.02
CA VAL A 236 4.10 4.31 -6.50
C VAL A 236 3.85 4.53 -5.00
N GLY A 237 4.90 4.66 -4.18
CA GLY A 237 4.77 4.92 -2.75
C GLY A 237 4.10 6.25 -2.41
N ALA A 238 4.23 7.27 -3.28
CA ALA A 238 3.66 8.61 -3.08
C ALA A 238 2.19 8.73 -3.52
N VAL A 239 1.72 7.88 -4.43
CA VAL A 239 0.40 8.01 -5.06
C VAL A 239 -0.59 6.95 -4.58
N LEU A 240 -0.10 5.89 -3.94
CA LEU A 240 -0.92 4.75 -3.56
C LEU A 240 -1.76 5.05 -2.32
N PHE A 241 -3.09 5.09 -2.49
CA PHE A 241 -4.06 5.27 -1.41
C PHE A 241 -4.86 4.00 -1.12
N GLY A 242 -5.20 3.76 0.14
CA GLY A 242 -6.22 2.81 0.59
C GLY A 242 -5.69 1.47 1.05
N SER A 243 -4.94 0.72 0.28
CA SER A 243 -4.45 -0.61 0.70
C SER A 243 -3.23 -1.05 -0.09
N GLY A 244 -2.34 -1.80 0.57
CA GLY A 244 -1.20 -2.44 -0.08
C GLY A 244 -1.54 -3.31 -1.29
N TYR A 245 -2.80 -3.71 -1.47
CA TYR A 245 -3.24 -4.48 -2.64
C TYR A 245 -3.43 -3.63 -3.90
N VAL A 246 -3.65 -2.32 -3.76
CA VAL A 246 -3.69 -1.37 -4.89
C VAL A 246 -2.32 -1.25 -5.56
N LEU A 247 -1.24 -1.57 -4.82
CA LEU A 247 0.12 -1.67 -5.33
C LEU A 247 0.21 -2.46 -6.64
N LEU A 248 -0.57 -3.54 -6.77
CA LEU A 248 -0.62 -4.37 -7.97
C LEU A 248 -0.96 -3.59 -9.23
N ALA A 249 -1.92 -2.68 -9.15
CA ALA A 249 -2.36 -1.90 -10.31
C ALA A 249 -1.25 -0.97 -10.83
N PHE A 250 -0.54 -0.32 -9.92
CA PHE A 250 0.57 0.55 -10.30
C PHE A 250 1.78 -0.24 -10.82
N LEU A 251 2.11 -1.37 -10.19
CA LEU A 251 3.21 -2.21 -10.64
C LEU A 251 2.92 -2.84 -12.01
N GLN A 252 1.67 -3.25 -12.26
CA GLN A 252 1.26 -3.75 -13.57
C GLN A 252 1.41 -2.65 -14.62
N ALA A 253 0.83 -1.47 -14.38
CA ALA A 253 0.84 -0.36 -15.32
C ALA A 253 2.27 0.14 -15.62
N ASP A 254 3.10 0.30 -14.59
CA ASP A 254 4.44 0.87 -14.74
C ASP A 254 5.46 -0.15 -15.24
N LEU A 255 5.53 -1.33 -14.61
CA LEU A 255 6.64 -2.25 -14.81
C LEU A 255 6.36 -3.33 -15.86
N VAL A 256 5.09 -3.71 -16.03
CA VAL A 256 4.69 -4.71 -17.03
C VAL A 256 4.26 -4.04 -18.33
N ASP A 257 3.22 -3.18 -18.27
CA ASP A 257 2.60 -2.60 -19.46
C ASP A 257 3.42 -1.43 -20.03
N GLY A 258 4.06 -0.62 -19.17
CA GLY A 258 4.78 0.60 -19.56
C GLY A 258 6.26 0.35 -19.88
N LEU A 259 7.02 -0.12 -18.88
CA LEU A 259 8.48 -0.27 -18.98
C LEU A 259 8.92 -1.63 -19.51
N HIS A 260 8.04 -2.63 -19.46
CA HIS A 260 8.35 -4.03 -19.82
C HIS A 260 9.56 -4.61 -19.07
N TRP A 261 9.77 -4.16 -17.82
CA TRP A 261 10.84 -4.67 -16.96
C TRP A 261 10.46 -5.96 -16.24
N LEU A 262 9.16 -6.27 -16.19
CA LEU A 262 8.61 -7.49 -15.59
C LEU A 262 7.61 -8.13 -16.54
N THR A 263 7.46 -9.44 -16.43
CA THR A 263 6.32 -10.18 -16.96
C THR A 263 5.19 -10.24 -15.93
N GLU A 264 3.94 -10.45 -16.39
CA GLU A 264 2.80 -10.69 -15.50
C GLU A 264 3.06 -11.85 -14.52
N ARG A 265 3.76 -12.89 -15.00
CA ARG A 265 4.13 -14.04 -14.19
C ARG A 265 5.06 -13.64 -13.03
N GLN A 266 6.11 -12.85 -13.31
CA GLN A 266 7.04 -12.36 -12.30
C GLN A 266 6.36 -11.42 -11.30
N LEU A 267 5.42 -10.59 -11.76
CA LEU A 267 4.62 -9.75 -10.87
C LEU A 267 3.77 -10.58 -9.91
N LEU A 268 3.10 -11.63 -10.41
CA LEU A 268 2.33 -12.55 -9.58
C LEU A 268 3.22 -13.27 -8.55
N ASP A 269 4.41 -13.72 -8.97
CA ASP A 269 5.39 -14.36 -8.09
C ASP A 269 5.87 -13.39 -6.99
N ALA A 270 6.18 -12.14 -7.36
CA ALA A 270 6.58 -11.09 -6.42
C ALA A 270 5.50 -10.82 -5.37
N VAL A 271 4.24 -10.76 -5.81
CA VAL A 271 3.10 -10.56 -4.90
C VAL A 271 2.87 -11.76 -4.01
N ALA A 272 2.99 -12.97 -4.55
CA ALA A 272 2.90 -14.19 -3.76
C ALA A 272 3.93 -14.17 -2.62
N VAL A 273 5.19 -13.83 -2.92
CA VAL A 273 6.24 -13.69 -1.91
C VAL A 273 5.92 -12.61 -0.90
N GLY A 274 5.47 -11.43 -1.33
CA GLY A 274 5.08 -10.34 -0.42
C GLY A 274 3.90 -10.68 0.51
N GLN A 275 3.04 -11.64 0.12
CA GLN A 275 1.91 -12.09 0.95
C GLN A 275 2.29 -13.18 1.96
N ILE A 276 3.30 -13.98 1.69
CA ILE A 276 3.75 -15.06 2.59
C ILE A 276 4.80 -14.58 3.59
N THR A 277 5.43 -13.44 3.35
CA THR A 277 6.46 -12.89 4.24
C THR A 277 5.83 -12.05 5.36
N PRO A 278 6.42 -12.07 6.57
CA PRO A 278 5.99 -11.14 7.62
C PRO A 278 6.34 -9.70 7.25
N GLY A 279 5.65 -8.73 7.86
CA GLY A 279 5.92 -7.32 7.69
C GLY A 279 5.17 -6.67 6.50
N PRO A 280 5.57 -5.45 6.09
CA PRO A 280 4.82 -4.68 5.11
C PRO A 280 4.77 -5.34 3.73
N VAL A 281 3.58 -5.50 3.14
CA VAL A 281 3.40 -6.03 1.77
C VAL A 281 4.18 -5.22 0.71
N PHE A 282 4.46 -3.96 0.98
CA PHE A 282 5.27 -3.10 0.12
C PHE A 282 6.71 -3.59 -0.09
N THR A 283 7.20 -4.54 0.72
CA THR A 283 8.48 -5.23 0.46
C THR A 283 8.45 -6.09 -0.80
N THR A 284 7.29 -6.29 -1.44
CA THR A 284 7.19 -6.75 -2.83
C THR A 284 8.12 -5.92 -3.75
N ALA A 285 8.31 -4.61 -3.46
CA ALA A 285 9.27 -3.76 -4.17
C ALA A 285 10.72 -4.26 -4.02
N THR A 286 11.09 -4.78 -2.86
CA THR A 286 12.41 -5.41 -2.62
C THR A 286 12.62 -6.60 -3.54
N PHE A 287 11.62 -7.47 -3.65
CA PHE A 287 11.67 -8.65 -4.53
C PHE A 287 11.81 -8.23 -6.00
N ILE A 288 10.96 -7.31 -6.44
CA ILE A 288 10.99 -6.81 -7.81
C ILE A 288 12.32 -6.11 -8.12
N GLY A 289 12.78 -5.26 -7.22
CA GLY A 289 14.05 -4.56 -7.34
C GLY A 289 15.22 -5.55 -7.49
N TYR A 290 15.17 -6.67 -6.75
CA TYR A 290 16.18 -7.72 -6.85
C TYR A 290 16.15 -8.43 -8.22
N ILE A 291 14.96 -8.77 -8.72
CA ILE A 291 14.82 -9.40 -10.05
C ILE A 291 15.38 -8.49 -11.15
N ILE A 292 15.11 -7.19 -11.08
CA ILE A 292 15.47 -6.24 -12.12
C ILE A 292 16.95 -5.81 -12.02
N GLY A 293 17.45 -5.56 -10.80
CA GLY A 293 18.77 -4.94 -10.60
C GLY A 293 19.63 -5.58 -9.50
N GLY A 294 19.36 -6.83 -9.13
CA GLY A 294 20.10 -7.53 -8.09
C GLY A 294 19.99 -6.86 -6.72
N THR A 295 20.99 -7.06 -5.85
CA THR A 295 21.03 -6.46 -4.51
C THR A 295 20.91 -4.92 -4.51
N PRO A 296 21.61 -4.17 -5.38
CA PRO A 296 21.42 -2.72 -5.47
C PRO A 296 20.00 -2.33 -5.85
N GLY A 297 19.39 -3.07 -6.78
CA GLY A 297 17.99 -2.86 -7.17
C GLY A 297 17.02 -3.09 -6.02
N ALA A 298 17.21 -4.14 -5.23
CA ALA A 298 16.41 -4.41 -4.04
C ALA A 298 16.45 -3.26 -3.03
N ILE A 299 17.64 -2.76 -2.73
CA ILE A 299 17.84 -1.66 -1.77
C ILE A 299 17.16 -0.39 -2.28
N ILE A 300 17.41 -0.01 -3.53
CA ILE A 300 16.91 1.22 -4.14
C ILE A 300 15.38 1.19 -4.26
N ALA A 301 14.80 0.06 -4.66
CA ALA A 301 13.35 -0.10 -4.75
C ALA A 301 12.70 -0.03 -3.37
N THR A 302 13.30 -0.63 -2.35
CA THR A 302 12.82 -0.56 -0.96
C THR A 302 12.85 0.87 -0.44
N ILE A 303 13.95 1.58 -0.61
CA ILE A 303 14.06 2.98 -0.20
C ILE A 303 13.02 3.82 -0.96
N GLY A 304 12.92 3.64 -2.28
CA GLY A 304 12.00 4.41 -3.12
C GLY A 304 10.55 4.29 -2.66
N ILE A 305 10.07 3.07 -2.42
CA ILE A 305 8.65 2.84 -2.11
C ILE A 305 8.26 3.30 -0.70
N PHE A 306 9.19 3.25 0.26
CA PHE A 306 8.90 3.64 1.64
C PHE A 306 9.26 5.10 1.97
N ALA A 307 10.19 5.75 1.24
CA ALA A 307 10.60 7.12 1.51
C ALA A 307 9.44 8.12 1.57
N PRO A 308 8.42 8.07 0.67
CA PRO A 308 7.27 8.96 0.75
C PRO A 308 6.52 8.86 2.07
N ALA A 309 6.34 7.67 2.64
CA ALA A 309 5.64 7.47 3.92
C ALA A 309 6.35 8.20 5.07
N PHE A 310 7.68 8.14 5.13
CA PHE A 310 8.46 8.89 6.13
C PHE A 310 8.28 10.40 5.98
N LEU A 311 8.31 10.90 4.75
CA LEU A 311 8.10 12.32 4.47
C LEU A 311 6.68 12.75 4.84
N PHE A 312 5.68 12.01 4.39
CA PHE A 312 4.27 12.36 4.63
C PHE A 312 3.89 12.31 6.10
N VAL A 313 4.36 11.30 6.84
CA VAL A 313 4.15 11.26 8.29
C VAL A 313 4.85 12.43 8.96
N GLY A 314 6.09 12.77 8.58
CA GLY A 314 6.83 13.90 9.14
C GLY A 314 6.13 15.25 8.97
N ILE A 315 5.46 15.47 7.83
CA ILE A 315 4.74 16.73 7.55
C ILE A 315 3.26 16.69 7.92
N SER A 316 2.73 15.53 8.30
CA SER A 316 1.30 15.30 8.54
C SER A 316 0.71 16.23 9.60
N GLY A 317 1.47 16.56 10.64
CA GLY A 317 1.04 17.48 11.68
C GLY A 317 0.58 18.84 11.17
N PHE A 318 1.12 19.31 10.04
CA PHE A 318 0.74 20.58 9.41
C PHE A 318 -0.40 20.41 8.39
N VAL A 319 -0.45 19.30 7.68
CA VAL A 319 -1.32 19.08 6.52
C VAL A 319 -2.67 18.50 6.93
N ILE A 320 -2.67 17.48 7.77
CA ILE A 320 -3.88 16.73 8.13
C ILE A 320 -4.97 17.58 8.80
N PRO A 321 -4.66 18.50 9.76
CA PRO A 321 -5.69 19.35 10.36
C PRO A 321 -6.42 20.23 9.34
N ARG A 322 -5.72 20.65 8.26
CA ARG A 322 -6.31 21.43 7.17
C ARG A 322 -7.22 20.58 6.29
N ILE A 323 -6.80 19.37 5.96
CA ILE A 323 -7.59 18.41 5.17
C ILE A 323 -8.86 18.03 5.91
N ARG A 324 -8.78 17.68 7.20
CA ARG A 324 -9.93 17.28 8.02
C ARG A 324 -11.00 18.37 8.16
N ARG A 325 -10.62 19.64 8.07
CA ARG A 325 -11.56 20.79 8.12
C ARG A 325 -12.27 21.05 6.80
N SER A 326 -11.80 20.49 5.69
CA SER A 326 -12.36 20.70 4.36
C SER A 326 -13.19 19.49 3.91
N THR A 327 -14.51 19.67 3.84
CA THR A 327 -15.44 18.65 3.32
C THR A 327 -15.16 18.32 1.85
N ILE A 328 -14.69 19.30 1.07
CA ILE A 328 -14.32 19.12 -0.34
C ILE A 328 -13.06 18.24 -0.43
N ALA A 329 -12.03 18.53 0.38
CA ALA A 329 -10.81 17.72 0.39
C ALA A 329 -11.11 16.27 0.80
N ALA A 330 -11.96 16.05 1.80
CA ALA A 330 -12.39 14.72 2.20
C ALA A 330 -13.10 13.97 1.07
N ALA A 331 -14.01 14.64 0.34
CA ALA A 331 -14.69 14.05 -0.81
C ALA A 331 -13.72 13.74 -1.97
N MET A 332 -12.75 14.62 -2.24
CA MET A 332 -11.70 14.34 -3.23
C MET A 332 -10.87 13.10 -2.85
N MET A 333 -10.55 12.93 -1.58
CA MET A 333 -9.84 11.74 -1.09
C MET A 333 -10.68 10.48 -1.24
N ASP A 334 -11.99 10.53 -0.93
CA ASP A 334 -12.91 9.42 -1.22
C ASP A 334 -12.88 9.04 -2.71
N GLY A 335 -12.79 10.04 -3.60
CA GLY A 335 -12.62 9.84 -5.04
C GLY A 335 -11.33 9.11 -5.41
N VAL A 336 -10.20 9.50 -4.81
CA VAL A 336 -8.92 8.82 -5.04
C VAL A 336 -8.99 7.36 -4.56
N VAL A 337 -9.56 7.12 -3.38
CA VAL A 337 -9.70 5.75 -2.82
C VAL A 337 -10.57 4.88 -3.74
N VAL A 338 -11.68 5.40 -4.22
CA VAL A 338 -12.59 4.68 -5.13
C VAL A 338 -11.96 4.48 -6.50
N GLY A 339 -11.22 5.46 -7.02
CA GLY A 339 -10.43 5.33 -8.24
C GLY A 339 -9.37 4.23 -8.11
N SER A 340 -8.59 4.26 -7.03
CA SER A 340 -7.59 3.23 -6.73
C SER A 340 -8.20 1.82 -6.63
N LEU A 341 -9.38 1.71 -6.00
CA LEU A 341 -10.14 0.46 -5.93
C LEU A 341 -10.55 -0.04 -7.32
N ALA A 342 -11.00 0.86 -8.18
CA ALA A 342 -11.39 0.51 -9.56
C ALA A 342 -10.20 -0.04 -10.36
N LEU A 343 -9.03 0.62 -10.28
CA LEU A 343 -7.78 0.13 -10.88
C LEU A 343 -7.43 -1.27 -10.35
N MET A 344 -7.46 -1.45 -9.04
CA MET A 344 -7.23 -2.75 -8.39
C MET A 344 -8.16 -3.85 -8.94
N GLY A 345 -9.46 -3.54 -9.14
CA GLY A 345 -10.43 -4.49 -9.66
C GLY A 345 -10.11 -4.96 -11.08
N VAL A 346 -9.74 -4.02 -11.98
CA VAL A 346 -9.37 -4.36 -13.36
C VAL A 346 -8.10 -5.19 -13.40
N VAL A 347 -7.06 -4.80 -12.64
CA VAL A 347 -5.80 -5.56 -12.58
C VAL A 347 -5.98 -6.92 -11.91
N ALA A 348 -6.79 -7.00 -10.84
CA ALA A 348 -7.11 -8.30 -10.23
C ALA A 348 -7.74 -9.26 -11.24
N TRP A 349 -8.61 -8.76 -12.12
CA TRP A 349 -9.17 -9.55 -13.22
C TRP A 349 -8.11 -9.99 -14.24
N GLN A 350 -7.21 -9.09 -14.66
CA GLN A 350 -6.12 -9.43 -15.59
C GLN A 350 -5.21 -10.52 -14.99
N LEU A 351 -4.78 -10.33 -13.76
CA LEU A 351 -3.93 -11.28 -13.04
C LEU A 351 -4.63 -12.61 -12.75
N ALA A 352 -5.95 -12.59 -12.51
CA ALA A 352 -6.73 -13.83 -12.35
C ALA A 352 -6.70 -14.68 -13.63
N ARG A 353 -6.83 -14.05 -14.80
CA ARG A 353 -6.72 -14.74 -16.09
C ARG A 353 -5.32 -15.33 -16.32
N ALA A 354 -4.27 -14.69 -15.82
CA ALA A 354 -2.90 -15.19 -15.92
C ALA A 354 -2.59 -16.30 -14.88
N ALA A 355 -3.28 -16.28 -13.73
CA ALA A 355 -3.08 -17.23 -12.65
C ALA A 355 -3.92 -18.52 -12.80
N ILE A 356 -5.10 -18.42 -13.42
CA ILE A 356 -6.06 -19.53 -13.59
C ILE A 356 -5.91 -20.06 -15.03
N ILE A 357 -5.05 -21.07 -15.17
CA ILE A 357 -4.68 -21.62 -16.48
C ILE A 357 -5.28 -22.99 -16.79
N ASP A 358 -5.77 -23.67 -15.76
CA ASP A 358 -6.33 -25.03 -15.86
C ASP A 358 -7.35 -25.28 -14.73
N LEU A 359 -7.97 -26.47 -14.75
CA LEU A 359 -8.99 -26.86 -13.77
C LEU A 359 -8.45 -26.91 -12.33
N PRO A 360 -7.27 -27.46 -12.03
CA PRO A 360 -6.72 -27.41 -10.66
C PRO A 360 -6.55 -25.99 -10.13
N THR A 361 -6.01 -25.06 -10.92
CA THR A 361 -5.84 -23.67 -10.50
C THR A 361 -7.18 -22.96 -10.29
N LEU A 362 -8.20 -23.27 -11.10
CA LEU A 362 -9.56 -22.78 -10.91
C LEU A 362 -10.17 -23.28 -9.60
N VAL A 363 -10.04 -24.58 -9.31
CA VAL A 363 -10.52 -25.19 -8.05
C VAL A 363 -9.83 -24.53 -6.84
N ILE A 364 -8.50 -24.39 -6.88
CA ILE A 364 -7.74 -23.72 -5.81
C ILE A 364 -8.25 -22.29 -5.60
N ALA A 365 -8.48 -21.53 -6.67
CA ALA A 365 -8.97 -20.16 -6.58
C ALA A 365 -10.36 -20.07 -5.94
N ILE A 366 -11.30 -20.93 -6.39
CA ILE A 366 -12.68 -20.97 -5.87
C ILE A 366 -12.69 -21.39 -4.39
N VAL A 367 -12.02 -22.49 -4.05
CA VAL A 367 -11.96 -23.01 -2.68
C VAL A 367 -11.30 -21.99 -1.76
N SER A 368 -10.16 -21.41 -2.16
CA SER A 368 -9.47 -20.39 -1.38
C SER A 368 -10.34 -19.14 -1.18
N THR A 369 -11.04 -18.68 -2.21
CA THR A 369 -11.96 -17.53 -2.12
C THR A 369 -13.11 -17.83 -1.15
N ALA A 370 -13.71 -19.03 -1.24
CA ALA A 370 -14.79 -19.45 -0.35
C ALA A 370 -14.30 -19.52 1.11
N LEU A 371 -13.13 -20.12 1.36
CA LEU A 371 -12.54 -20.20 2.70
C LEU A 371 -12.22 -18.83 3.29
N LEU A 372 -11.70 -17.92 2.48
CA LEU A 372 -11.39 -16.56 2.92
C LEU A 372 -12.63 -15.72 3.19
N LEU A 373 -13.65 -15.76 2.32
CA LEU A 373 -14.84 -14.92 2.43
C LEU A 373 -15.86 -15.47 3.45
N ARG A 374 -16.09 -16.80 3.46
CA ARG A 374 -17.14 -17.42 4.28
C ARG A 374 -16.66 -17.86 5.66
N PHE A 375 -15.44 -18.43 5.72
CA PHE A 375 -14.90 -19.02 6.96
C PHE A 375 -13.82 -18.16 7.61
N ARG A 376 -13.40 -17.08 6.96
CA ARG A 376 -12.38 -16.14 7.48
C ARG A 376 -11.07 -16.82 7.89
N VAL A 377 -10.70 -17.89 7.19
CA VAL A 377 -9.43 -18.59 7.41
C VAL A 377 -8.27 -17.62 7.16
N ASN A 378 -7.21 -17.74 7.96
CA ASN A 378 -6.02 -16.93 7.75
C ASN A 378 -5.34 -17.33 6.43
N SER A 379 -5.04 -16.34 5.60
CA SER A 379 -4.41 -16.53 4.27
C SER A 379 -3.09 -17.31 4.34
N VAL A 380 -2.34 -17.20 5.43
CA VAL A 380 -1.06 -17.90 5.64
C VAL A 380 -1.23 -19.42 5.56
N TRP A 381 -2.30 -19.97 6.15
CA TRP A 381 -2.58 -21.42 6.09
C TRP A 381 -2.94 -21.89 4.68
N LEU A 382 -3.69 -21.08 3.94
CA LEU A 382 -4.03 -21.40 2.55
C LEU A 382 -2.79 -21.36 1.64
N ILE A 383 -1.92 -20.41 1.86
CA ILE A 383 -0.65 -20.28 1.16
C ILE A 383 0.24 -21.47 1.47
N ALA A 384 0.38 -21.87 2.75
CA ALA A 384 1.16 -23.02 3.16
C ALA A 384 0.62 -24.34 2.54
N ALA A 385 -0.70 -24.53 2.60
CA ALA A 385 -1.35 -25.71 2.01
C ALA A 385 -1.20 -25.76 0.49
N ALA A 386 -1.36 -24.64 -0.20
CA ALA A 386 -1.14 -24.55 -1.64
C ALA A 386 0.32 -24.79 -2.03
N GLY A 387 1.27 -24.25 -1.26
CA GLY A 387 2.70 -24.49 -1.47
C GLY A 387 3.03 -25.99 -1.36
N ALA A 388 2.53 -26.67 -0.31
CA ALA A 388 2.70 -28.10 -0.13
C ALA A 388 2.04 -28.90 -1.27
N PHE A 389 0.82 -28.56 -1.66
CA PHE A 389 0.15 -29.18 -2.79
C PHE A 389 0.94 -29.00 -4.09
N GLY A 390 1.41 -27.78 -4.38
CA GLY A 390 2.18 -27.50 -5.59
C GLY A 390 3.50 -28.25 -5.66
N TRP A 391 4.18 -28.38 -4.51
CA TRP A 391 5.38 -29.21 -4.40
C TRP A 391 5.13 -30.68 -4.72
N LEU A 392 4.03 -31.26 -4.19
CA LEU A 392 3.71 -32.68 -4.41
C LEU A 392 3.13 -32.95 -5.80
N TYR A 393 2.45 -31.99 -6.40
CA TYR A 393 1.71 -32.18 -7.66
C TYR A 393 2.59 -31.97 -8.90
N ARG A 394 3.54 -31.04 -8.87
CA ARG A 394 4.41 -30.68 -10.00
C ARG A 394 5.92 -30.64 -9.65
N GLY A 395 6.30 -30.92 -8.42
CA GLY A 395 7.67 -31.08 -7.98
C GLY A 395 8.12 -32.52 -8.12
#